data_746c3a8a20bf257fa1ce2207320e9d92
#
_entry.id   746c3a8a20bf257fa1ce2207320e9d92
#
_cell.length_a   1.000
_cell.length_b   1.000
_cell.length_c   1.000
_cell.angle_alpha   90.00
_cell.angle_beta   90.00
_cell.angle_gamma   90.00
#
_symmetry.space_group_name_H-M   'P 1'
#
loop_
_entity.id
_entity.type
_entity.pdbx_description
1 polymer ?
#
loop_
_entity_poly.entity_id
_entity_poly.type
_entity_poly.pdbx_seq_one_letter_code
_entity_poly.pdbx_strand_id
1 'polypeptide(L)'
;MGVSFIFQTLPAICNIVDSNDKFPVRRILCVGANYVAHALEMGRDPTREPPFFFAKPSDAIVNADKVLNTLVPYPPQTNNFHYEMEMVVAIGQNTQNIEAEEALGVILSLIHI
;
A
#
# COMPACT_ATOMS: atom_id res chain seq x y z
N MET A 1 1.09 34.20 9.65
CA MET A 1 2.35 33.66 10.22
C MET A 1 2.64 32.34 9.55
N GLY A 2 3.80 32.19 8.90
CA GLY A 2 4.20 30.91 8.30
C GLY A 2 4.65 29.94 9.40
N VAL A 3 4.30 28.66 9.25
CA VAL A 3 4.84 27.59 10.11
C VAL A 3 6.28 27.32 9.66
N SER A 4 7.21 27.35 10.62
CA SER A 4 8.60 26.96 10.39
C SER A 4 8.83 25.56 10.96
N PHE A 5 9.43 24.68 10.19
CA PHE A 5 9.79 23.33 10.61
C PHE A 5 11.28 23.27 10.98
N ILE A 6 11.65 22.49 11.96
CA ILE A 6 13.06 22.27 12.35
C ILE A 6 13.84 21.63 11.20
N PHE A 7 13.20 20.77 10.43
CA PHE A 7 13.72 20.18 9.19
C PHE A 7 12.59 19.95 8.21
N GLN A 8 12.92 19.94 6.94
CA GLN A 8 11.93 19.64 5.90
C GLN A 8 11.81 18.13 5.73
N THR A 9 10.57 17.62 5.74
CA THR A 9 10.24 16.25 5.35
C THR A 9 9.68 16.27 3.94
N LEU A 10 10.23 15.45 3.06
CA LEU A 10 9.61 15.21 1.75
C LEU A 10 8.42 14.28 1.92
N PRO A 11 7.30 14.53 1.23
CA PRO A 11 6.18 13.62 1.24
C PRO A 11 6.58 12.28 0.62
N ALA A 12 6.05 11.18 1.14
CA ALA A 12 6.13 9.90 0.47
C ALA A 12 5.32 9.96 -0.83
N ILE A 13 5.87 9.47 -1.91
CA ILE A 13 5.26 9.53 -3.24
C ILE A 13 5.34 8.20 -3.96
N CYS A 14 4.34 7.92 -4.81
CA CYS A 14 4.42 6.90 -5.86
C CYS A 14 4.56 7.55 -7.23
N ASN A 15 5.43 6.99 -8.06
CA ASN A 15 5.53 7.37 -9.45
C ASN A 15 4.27 6.93 -10.21
N ILE A 16 3.78 7.79 -11.09
CA ILE A 16 2.68 7.47 -12.01
C ILE A 16 3.30 7.10 -13.35
N VAL A 17 2.90 5.96 -13.90
CA VAL A 17 3.40 5.47 -15.20
C VAL A 17 3.03 6.47 -16.29
N ASP A 18 4.00 6.76 -17.15
CA ASP A 18 3.86 7.66 -18.31
C ASP A 18 3.40 9.09 -17.95
N SER A 19 3.68 9.53 -16.70
CA SER A 19 3.38 10.88 -16.23
C SER A 19 4.55 11.45 -15.41
N ASN A 20 4.68 12.78 -15.44
CA ASN A 20 5.57 13.50 -14.54
C ASN A 20 4.93 13.77 -13.17
N ASP A 21 3.62 13.57 -13.05
CA ASP A 21 2.91 13.72 -11.81
C ASP A 21 3.25 12.62 -10.82
N LYS A 22 3.08 12.91 -9.55
CA LYS A 22 3.34 11.98 -8.45
C LYS A 22 2.09 11.83 -7.59
N PHE A 23 1.83 10.61 -7.16
CA PHE A 23 0.77 10.35 -6.20
C PHE A 23 1.30 10.56 -4.77
N PRO A 24 0.78 11.53 -4.00
CA PRO A 24 1.21 11.75 -2.62
C PRO A 24 0.60 10.70 -1.70
N VAL A 25 1.45 9.93 -1.03
CA VAL A 25 1.00 8.87 -0.13
C VAL A 25 0.96 9.38 1.30
N ARG A 26 -0.22 9.34 1.90
CA ARG A 26 -0.43 9.74 3.29
C ARG A 26 -0.54 8.54 4.24
N ARG A 27 -1.29 7.54 3.84
CA ARG A 27 -1.54 6.32 4.62
C ARG A 27 -1.52 5.12 3.71
N ILE A 28 -1.00 4.01 4.24
CA ILE A 28 -1.06 2.70 3.60
C ILE A 28 -1.83 1.80 4.57
N LEU A 29 -2.96 1.28 4.11
CA LEU A 29 -3.76 0.31 4.84
C LEU A 29 -3.69 -1.01 4.08
N CYS A 30 -3.27 -2.05 4.77
CA CYS A 30 -3.16 -3.40 4.23
C CYS A 30 -4.31 -4.26 4.73
N VAL A 31 -4.72 -5.22 3.93
CA VAL A 31 -5.78 -6.17 4.27
C VAL A 31 -5.16 -7.56 4.37
N GLY A 32 -5.11 -8.11 5.57
CA GLY A 32 -4.64 -9.48 5.79
C GLY A 32 -5.78 -10.47 5.71
N ALA A 33 -5.47 -11.73 5.34
CA ALA A 33 -6.40 -12.84 5.19
C ALA A 33 -7.53 -12.60 4.15
N ASN A 34 -7.28 -11.77 3.14
CA ASN A 34 -8.28 -11.44 2.11
C ASN A 34 -8.29 -12.43 0.94
N TYR A 35 -7.22 -13.16 0.70
CA TYR A 35 -7.12 -14.17 -0.35
C TYR A 35 -7.28 -15.57 0.25
N VAL A 36 -8.36 -16.28 -0.14
CA VAL A 36 -8.71 -17.62 0.38
C VAL A 36 -7.55 -18.60 0.24
N ALA A 37 -6.91 -18.66 -0.93
CA ALA A 37 -5.79 -19.54 -1.18
C ALA A 37 -4.63 -19.29 -0.20
N HIS A 38 -4.24 -18.04 -0.02
CA HIS A 38 -3.17 -17.65 0.89
C HIS A 38 -3.52 -17.94 2.36
N ALA A 39 -4.76 -17.69 2.76
CA ALA A 39 -5.22 -18.02 4.11
C ALA A 39 -5.08 -19.53 4.41
N LEU A 40 -5.44 -20.37 3.44
CA LEU A 40 -5.30 -21.83 3.56
C LEU A 40 -3.83 -22.27 3.63
N GLU A 41 -2.93 -21.69 2.82
CA GLU A 41 -1.49 -21.94 2.87
C GLU A 41 -0.89 -21.60 4.24
N MET A 42 -1.40 -20.55 4.87
CA MET A 42 -0.99 -20.12 6.22
C MET A 42 -1.69 -20.92 7.34
N GLY A 43 -2.46 -21.95 7.01
CA GLY A 43 -3.17 -22.77 7.97
C GLY A 43 -4.38 -22.11 8.65
N ARG A 44 -4.90 -21.02 8.05
CA ARG A 44 -6.08 -20.31 8.52
C ARG A 44 -7.35 -20.81 7.84
N ASP A 45 -8.47 -20.71 8.51
CA ASP A 45 -9.79 -21.02 7.96
C ASP A 45 -10.47 -19.73 7.47
N PRO A 46 -10.50 -19.46 6.15
CA PRO A 46 -11.08 -18.24 5.62
C PRO A 46 -12.59 -18.12 5.84
N THR A 47 -13.26 -19.20 6.25
CA THR A 47 -14.69 -19.18 6.56
C THR A 47 -14.98 -18.74 7.99
N ARG A 48 -13.99 -18.73 8.86
CA ARG A 48 -14.12 -18.41 10.29
C ARG A 48 -13.48 -17.08 10.68
N GLU A 49 -12.47 -16.64 9.94
CA GLU A 49 -11.70 -15.43 10.27
C GLU A 49 -11.97 -14.36 9.21
N PRO A 50 -12.60 -13.24 9.58
CA PRO A 50 -12.75 -12.13 8.65
C PRO A 50 -11.39 -11.50 8.33
N PRO A 51 -11.27 -10.79 7.19
CA PRO A 51 -10.10 -9.99 6.89
C PRO A 51 -9.81 -9.00 8.02
N PHE A 52 -8.54 -8.77 8.28
CA PHE A 52 -8.10 -7.76 9.25
C PHE A 52 -7.28 -6.68 8.56
N PHE A 53 -7.24 -5.50 9.17
CA PHE A 53 -6.53 -4.35 8.63
C PHE A 53 -5.32 -4.01 9.48
N PHE A 54 -4.24 -3.61 8.82
CA PHE A 54 -3.05 -3.08 9.47
C PHE A 54 -2.44 -1.97 8.61
N ALA A 55 -1.58 -1.16 9.20
CA ALA A 55 -0.95 -0.04 8.49
C ALA A 55 0.53 -0.30 8.28
N LYS A 56 1.05 0.22 7.16
CA LYS A 56 2.49 0.38 6.91
C LYS A 56 2.85 1.87 6.93
N PRO A 57 4.06 2.24 7.36
CA PRO A 57 4.54 3.60 7.24
C PRO A 57 4.54 4.05 5.78
N SER A 58 4.10 5.28 5.51
CA SER A 58 4.07 5.81 4.14
C SER A 58 5.46 5.97 3.53
N ASP A 59 6.47 6.20 4.35
CA ASP A 59 7.88 6.34 3.97
C ASP A 59 8.60 5.00 3.73
N ALA A 60 7.92 3.87 3.95
CA ALA A 60 8.43 2.53 3.58
C ALA A 60 8.29 2.21 2.08
N ILE A 61 7.73 3.13 1.28
CA ILE A 61 7.56 2.92 -0.16
C ILE A 61 8.91 2.97 -0.88
N VAL A 62 9.14 1.97 -1.72
CA VAL A 62 10.25 1.95 -2.66
C VAL A 62 9.66 2.00 -4.07
N ASN A 63 9.95 3.08 -4.81
CA ASN A 63 9.53 3.17 -6.21
C ASN A 63 10.43 2.30 -7.07
N ALA A 64 9.87 1.27 -7.69
CA ALA A 64 10.60 0.41 -8.62
C ALA A 64 10.82 1.13 -9.95
N ASP A 65 12.05 1.03 -10.47
CA ASP A 65 12.38 1.50 -11.80
C ASP A 65 12.12 0.38 -12.82
N LYS A 66 11.52 0.73 -13.96
CA LYS A 66 11.25 -0.24 -15.05
C LYS A 66 12.52 -0.68 -15.79
N VAL A 67 13.56 0.13 -15.79
CA VAL A 67 14.78 -0.07 -16.58
C VAL A 67 15.92 -0.61 -15.72
N LEU A 68 16.00 -0.16 -14.46
CA LEU A 68 17.03 -0.55 -13.52
C LEU A 68 16.45 -1.43 -12.43
N ASN A 69 17.19 -2.46 -12.05
CA ASN A 69 16.82 -3.28 -10.89
C ASN A 69 16.82 -2.42 -9.64
N THR A 70 15.65 -2.29 -9.02
CA THR A 70 15.53 -1.61 -7.73
C THR A 70 15.89 -2.59 -6.62
N LEU A 71 16.89 -2.25 -5.82
CA LEU A 71 17.32 -3.07 -4.70
C LEU A 71 16.46 -2.75 -3.47
N VAL A 72 15.84 -3.78 -2.91
CA VAL A 72 15.16 -3.72 -1.63
C VAL A 72 16.09 -4.33 -0.58
N PRO A 73 16.46 -3.59 0.49
CA PRO A 73 17.33 -4.12 1.53
C PRO A 73 16.70 -5.33 2.21
N TYR A 74 17.46 -6.43 2.32
CA TYR A 74 17.01 -7.61 3.05
C TYR A 74 17.00 -7.31 4.56
N PRO A 75 15.90 -7.57 5.29
CA PRO A 75 15.83 -7.30 6.72
C PRO A 75 16.85 -8.15 7.49
N PRO A 76 17.66 -7.56 8.41
CA PRO A 76 18.76 -8.30 9.07
C PRO A 76 18.30 -9.27 10.17
N GLN A 77 17.03 -9.16 10.60
CA GLN A 77 16.48 -9.94 11.71
C GLN A 77 15.63 -11.14 11.26
N THR A 78 15.65 -11.50 9.98
CA THR A 78 14.88 -12.63 9.45
C THR A 78 15.69 -13.43 8.43
N ASN A 79 15.48 -14.75 8.40
CA ASN A 79 15.97 -15.63 7.35
C ASN A 79 14.85 -16.07 6.40
N ASN A 80 13.65 -15.54 6.59
CA ASN A 80 12.46 -15.92 5.87
C ASN A 80 11.65 -14.66 5.48
N PHE A 81 12.15 -13.96 4.46
CA PHE A 81 11.52 -12.76 3.92
C PHE A 81 10.86 -13.11 2.59
N HIS A 82 9.54 -13.06 2.56
CA HIS A 82 8.73 -13.38 1.38
C HIS A 82 8.28 -12.11 0.68
N TYR A 83 8.23 -12.17 -0.64
CA TYR A 83 7.51 -11.18 -1.43
C TYR A 83 6.05 -11.62 -1.59
N GLU A 84 5.17 -10.67 -1.73
CA GLU A 84 3.76 -10.89 -2.04
C GLU A 84 3.37 -10.01 -3.22
N MET A 85 2.56 -10.54 -4.12
CA MET A 85 1.98 -9.79 -5.23
C MET A 85 0.55 -9.43 -4.85
N GLU A 86 0.29 -8.15 -4.67
CA GLU A 86 -1.01 -7.68 -4.21
C GLU A 86 -1.62 -6.63 -5.14
N MET A 87 -2.94 -6.56 -5.15
CA MET A 87 -3.65 -5.46 -5.77
C MET A 87 -3.69 -4.27 -4.82
N VAL A 88 -3.16 -3.14 -5.27
CA VAL A 88 -3.20 -1.89 -4.52
C VAL A 88 -4.24 -0.95 -5.09
N VAL A 89 -5.02 -0.37 -4.22
CA VAL A 89 -6.09 0.58 -4.54
C VAL A 89 -5.66 1.98 -4.12
N ALA A 90 -5.53 2.89 -5.07
CA ALA A 90 -5.30 4.30 -4.80
C ALA A 90 -6.64 5.01 -4.58
N ILE A 91 -6.86 5.58 -3.40
CA ILE A 91 -8.07 6.33 -3.07
C ILE A 91 -7.90 7.79 -3.49
N GLY A 92 -8.80 8.28 -4.33
CA GLY A 92 -8.75 9.61 -4.92
C GLY A 92 -9.58 10.68 -4.20
N GLN A 93 -10.45 10.29 -3.27
CA GLN A 93 -11.34 11.20 -2.57
C GLN A 93 -11.35 10.93 -1.07
N ASN A 94 -11.50 11.99 -0.27
CA ASN A 94 -11.73 11.84 1.16
C ASN A 94 -13.14 11.30 1.39
N THR A 95 -13.22 10.19 2.11
CA THR A 95 -14.48 9.50 2.39
C THR A 95 -14.55 9.05 3.84
N GLN A 96 -15.77 8.94 4.34
CA GLN A 96 -16.05 8.43 5.67
C GLN A 96 -17.45 7.79 5.68
N ASN A 97 -17.56 6.56 6.18
CA ASN A 97 -18.83 5.85 6.35
C ASN A 97 -19.66 5.76 5.05
N ILE A 98 -18.97 5.47 3.93
CA ILE A 98 -19.66 5.25 2.65
C ILE A 98 -20.19 3.82 2.57
N GLU A 99 -21.25 3.61 1.82
CA GLU A 99 -21.78 2.29 1.52
C GLU A 99 -20.89 1.55 0.51
N ALA A 100 -20.96 0.22 0.51
CA ALA A 100 -20.10 -0.62 -0.34
C ALA A 100 -20.28 -0.33 -1.84
N GLU A 101 -21.51 0.01 -2.25
CA GLU A 101 -21.88 0.35 -3.63
C GLU A 101 -21.21 1.66 -4.11
N GLU A 102 -20.87 2.55 -3.19
CA GLU A 102 -20.20 3.83 -3.47
C GLU A 102 -18.69 3.69 -3.54
N ALA A 103 -18.13 2.58 -3.04
CA ALA A 103 -16.67 2.40 -2.88
C ALA A 103 -15.90 2.54 -4.19
N LEU A 104 -16.44 2.04 -5.31
CA LEU A 104 -15.79 2.15 -6.62
C LEU A 104 -15.68 3.59 -7.12
N GLY A 105 -16.62 4.46 -6.74
CA GLY A 105 -16.63 5.86 -7.15
C GLY A 105 -15.51 6.71 -6.53
N VAL A 106 -14.86 6.23 -5.48
CA VAL A 106 -13.79 6.95 -4.79
C VAL A 106 -12.38 6.45 -5.12
N ILE A 107 -12.30 5.38 -5.91
CA ILE A 107 -11.03 4.82 -6.40
C ILE A 107 -10.48 5.69 -7.52
N LEU A 108 -9.22 6.10 -7.38
CA LEU A 108 -8.50 6.81 -8.42
C LEU A 108 -7.86 5.83 -9.42
N SER A 109 -7.25 4.76 -8.93
CA SER A 109 -6.51 3.80 -9.75
C SER A 109 -6.36 2.46 -9.04
N LEU A 110 -6.15 1.43 -9.84
CA LEU A 110 -5.79 0.08 -9.40
C LEU A 110 -4.43 -0.27 -9.97
N ILE A 111 -3.54 -0.77 -9.13
CA ILE A 111 -2.21 -1.25 -9.52
C ILE A 111 -1.91 -2.59 -8.86
N HIS A 112 -1.02 -3.38 -9.46
CA HIS A 112 -0.45 -4.57 -8.84
C HIS A 112 0.99 -4.27 -8.43
N ILE A 113 1.32 -4.65 -7.21
CA ILE A 113 2.66 -4.54 -6.67
C ILE A 113 3.21 -5.93 -6.44
#